data_b0ae4ea3ccad2a960100b5f8a15cd123
#
_entry.id   b0ae4ea3ccad2a960100b5f8a15cd123
#
_cell.length_a   1.000
_cell.length_b   1.000
_cell.length_c   1.000
_cell.angle_alpha   90.00
_cell.angle_beta   90.00
_cell.angle_gamma   90.00
#
_symmetry.space_group_name_H-M   'P 1'
#
loop_
_entity.id
_entity.type
_entity.pdbx_description
1 polymer ?
#
loop_
_entity_poly.entity_id
_entity_poly.type
_entity_poly.pdbx_seq_one_letter_code
_entity_poly.pdbx_strand_id
1 'polypeptide(L)'
;ALNVFDVERYAKIAHRHGVPLIVDNTFATPVLLRPIEYGADIVTHSLTKYMDGHASTLGGAIVDSGNFDWAAQGKFPELSEPDESYHGVVYTRDFGRTAYITKVRVQLMRDMGPVLSPNSAFMFYLGIDSLAVRVERHSENALVAAKYLAAHPKVESVNFPLLESSDQYELAKKYLKKGCC
;
A
#
# COMPACT_ATOMS: atom_id res chain seq x y z
N ALA A 1 -4.95 3.99 11.49
CA ALA A 1 -5.70 2.83 11.96
C ALA A 1 -4.76 1.88 12.69
N LEU A 2 -5.20 1.39 13.84
CA LEU A 2 -4.38 0.54 14.70
C LEU A 2 -4.74 -0.95 14.56
N ASN A 3 -5.53 -1.31 13.56
CA ASN A 3 -5.94 -2.69 13.31
C ASN A 3 -5.14 -3.30 12.18
N VAL A 4 -4.71 -4.53 12.38
CA VAL A 4 -4.05 -5.34 11.36
C VAL A 4 -5.11 -6.22 10.70
N PHE A 5 -5.16 -6.23 9.37
CA PHE A 5 -6.06 -7.11 8.64
C PHE A 5 -5.28 -8.26 7.97
N ASP A 6 -5.94 -9.38 7.78
CA ASP A 6 -5.34 -10.56 7.16
C ASP A 6 -5.32 -10.41 5.63
N VAL A 7 -4.23 -9.85 5.10
CA VAL A 7 -4.05 -9.56 3.67
C VAL A 7 -4.31 -10.78 2.80
N GLU A 8 -3.75 -11.96 3.16
CA GLU A 8 -3.93 -13.19 2.38
C GLU A 8 -5.39 -13.65 2.34
N ARG A 9 -6.09 -13.52 3.46
CA ARG A 9 -7.51 -13.89 3.53
C ARG A 9 -8.35 -12.97 2.66
N TYR A 10 -8.11 -11.67 2.72
CA TYR A 10 -8.82 -10.70 1.89
C TYR A 10 -8.50 -10.88 0.41
N ALA A 11 -7.25 -11.14 0.04
CA ALA A 11 -6.87 -11.44 -1.33
C ALA A 11 -7.62 -12.68 -1.87
N LYS A 12 -7.64 -13.78 -1.09
CA LYS A 12 -8.39 -14.99 -1.46
C LYS A 12 -9.89 -14.73 -1.64
N ILE A 13 -10.49 -13.87 -0.82
CA ILE A 13 -11.90 -13.50 -0.96
C ILE A 13 -12.11 -12.68 -2.23
N ALA A 14 -11.31 -11.63 -2.44
CA ALA A 14 -11.41 -10.78 -3.62
C ALA A 14 -11.26 -11.59 -4.91
N HIS A 15 -10.24 -12.44 -5.01
CA HIS A 15 -9.98 -13.27 -6.19
C HIS A 15 -11.09 -14.28 -6.47
N ARG A 16 -11.69 -14.89 -5.43
CA ARG A 16 -12.87 -15.75 -5.63
C ARG A 16 -14.04 -15.02 -6.26
N HIS A 17 -14.13 -13.73 -6.03
CA HIS A 17 -15.13 -12.87 -6.64
C HIS A 17 -14.65 -12.17 -7.93
N GLY A 18 -13.46 -12.52 -8.44
CA GLY A 18 -12.89 -11.95 -9.65
C GLY A 18 -12.68 -10.44 -9.59
N VAL A 19 -12.27 -9.93 -8.43
CA VAL A 19 -11.90 -8.53 -8.23
C VAL A 19 -10.51 -8.44 -7.59
N PRO A 20 -9.73 -7.40 -7.94
CA PRO A 20 -8.41 -7.21 -7.33
C PRO A 20 -8.51 -6.75 -5.88
N LEU A 21 -7.48 -7.09 -5.09
CA LEU A 21 -7.27 -6.47 -3.79
C LEU A 21 -6.34 -5.28 -3.93
N ILE A 22 -6.83 -4.08 -3.58
CA ILE A 22 -6.05 -2.85 -3.50
C ILE A 22 -5.79 -2.55 -2.02
N VAL A 23 -4.52 -2.33 -1.65
CA VAL A 23 -4.11 -2.04 -0.27
C VAL A 23 -3.46 -0.67 -0.21
N ASP A 24 -4.01 0.22 0.59
CA ASP A 24 -3.30 1.43 1.00
C ASP A 24 -2.28 1.06 2.09
N ASN A 25 -1.01 1.10 1.73
CA ASN A 25 0.10 0.71 2.60
C ASN A 25 0.91 1.92 3.12
N THR A 26 0.27 3.08 3.15
CA THR A 26 0.91 4.35 3.51
C THR A 26 1.61 4.30 4.86
N PHE A 27 0.95 3.80 5.90
CA PHE A 27 1.50 3.79 7.26
C PHE A 27 2.53 2.68 7.49
N ALA A 28 2.27 1.48 6.97
CA ALA A 28 3.23 0.40 7.12
C ALA A 28 4.50 0.63 6.28
N THR A 29 4.38 1.32 5.15
CA THR A 29 5.45 1.48 4.17
C THR A 29 5.99 0.14 3.65
N PRO A 30 6.80 0.10 2.61
CA PRO A 30 7.43 -1.16 2.17
C PRO A 30 8.44 -1.73 3.17
N VAL A 31 8.80 -0.95 4.21
CA VAL A 31 9.73 -1.39 5.27
C VAL A 31 9.07 -2.39 6.21
N LEU A 32 7.84 -2.12 6.66
CA LEU A 32 7.12 -2.98 7.60
C LEU A 32 6.28 -4.06 6.90
N LEU A 33 5.66 -3.71 5.77
CA LEU A 33 4.76 -4.61 5.05
C LEU A 33 4.89 -4.41 3.53
N ARG A 34 4.93 -5.50 2.79
CA ARG A 34 4.82 -5.54 1.33
C ARG A 34 3.62 -6.38 0.93
N PRO A 35 2.43 -5.78 0.81
CA PRO A 35 1.16 -6.52 0.62
C PRO A 35 1.13 -7.42 -0.62
N ILE A 36 1.87 -7.08 -1.68
CA ILE A 36 1.98 -7.92 -2.90
C ILE A 36 2.53 -9.31 -2.58
N GLU A 37 3.44 -9.46 -1.62
CA GLU A 37 3.98 -10.75 -1.19
C GLU A 37 2.92 -11.63 -0.52
N TYR A 38 1.78 -11.05 -0.14
CA TYR A 38 0.65 -11.70 0.50
C TYR A 38 -0.61 -11.74 -0.38
N GLY A 39 -0.45 -11.47 -1.68
CA GLY A 39 -1.51 -11.61 -2.67
C GLY A 39 -2.31 -10.35 -2.98
N ALA A 40 -1.93 -9.19 -2.48
CA ALA A 40 -2.49 -7.93 -2.97
C ALA A 40 -2.06 -7.69 -4.43
N ASP A 41 -2.97 -7.17 -5.23
CA ASP A 41 -2.74 -6.91 -6.65
C ASP A 41 -2.18 -5.52 -6.88
N ILE A 42 -2.70 -4.55 -6.15
CA ILE A 42 -2.30 -3.15 -6.24
C ILE A 42 -2.02 -2.62 -4.84
N VAL A 43 -0.95 -1.85 -4.72
CA VAL A 43 -0.61 -1.13 -3.50
C VAL A 43 -0.56 0.37 -3.77
N THR A 44 -1.21 1.14 -2.93
CA THR A 44 -1.14 2.60 -2.98
C THR A 44 -0.37 3.14 -1.78
N HIS A 45 0.28 4.28 -1.99
CA HIS A 45 0.98 5.01 -0.94
C HIS A 45 0.71 6.51 -1.06
N SER A 46 0.34 7.14 0.03
CA SER A 46 0.55 8.58 0.17
C SER A 46 2.03 8.81 0.49
N LEU A 47 2.79 9.25 -0.51
CA LEU A 47 4.21 9.58 -0.32
C LEU A 47 4.39 10.73 0.66
N THR A 48 3.38 11.61 0.78
CA THR A 48 3.29 12.73 1.72
C THR A 48 3.59 12.38 3.18
N LYS A 49 3.41 11.12 3.57
CA LYS A 49 3.54 10.64 4.95
C LYS A 49 4.97 10.18 5.24
N TYR A 50 5.15 8.94 5.65
CA TYR A 50 6.47 8.41 6.06
C TYR A 50 7.53 8.42 4.96
N MET A 51 7.14 8.31 3.68
CA MET A 51 8.12 8.30 2.59
C MET A 51 8.79 9.66 2.40
N ASP A 52 8.04 10.75 2.51
CA ASP A 52 8.62 12.09 2.62
C ASP A 52 9.29 12.27 3.99
N GLY A 53 8.54 12.06 5.06
CA GLY A 53 9.02 12.12 6.44
C GLY A 53 9.37 13.51 6.95
N HIS A 54 9.23 14.55 6.13
CA HIS A 54 9.64 15.94 6.41
C HIS A 54 8.49 16.94 6.26
N ALA A 55 7.30 16.50 5.85
CA ALA A 55 6.16 17.35 5.54
C ALA A 55 6.48 18.42 4.48
N SER A 56 7.33 18.08 3.53
CA SER A 56 7.87 19.02 2.55
C SER A 56 7.05 19.09 1.27
N THR A 57 6.39 17.99 0.86
CA THR A 57 5.65 17.94 -0.41
C THR A 57 4.49 16.94 -0.37
N LEU A 58 3.62 17.03 -1.36
CA LEU A 58 2.47 16.13 -1.53
C LEU A 58 2.69 15.23 -2.74
N GLY A 59 2.32 13.95 -2.59
CA GLY A 59 2.37 13.02 -3.71
C GLY A 59 1.86 11.62 -3.35
N GLY A 60 1.72 10.80 -4.36
CA GLY A 60 1.27 9.42 -4.25
C GLY A 60 2.02 8.48 -5.17
N ALA A 61 1.95 7.20 -4.88
CA ALA A 61 2.44 6.14 -5.74
C ALA A 61 1.42 5.00 -5.83
N ILE A 62 1.36 4.41 -7.00
CA ILE A 62 0.62 3.17 -7.26
C ILE A 62 1.64 2.11 -7.69
N VAL A 63 1.60 0.96 -7.05
CA VAL A 63 2.42 -0.21 -7.38
C VAL A 63 1.50 -1.33 -7.83
N ASP A 64 1.66 -1.76 -9.07
CA ASP A 64 0.90 -2.86 -9.66
C ASP A 64 1.76 -4.14 -9.62
N SER A 65 1.20 -5.23 -9.10
CA SER A 65 1.85 -6.54 -9.10
C SER A 65 1.98 -7.12 -10.53
N GLY A 66 1.08 -6.72 -11.42
CA GLY A 66 0.94 -7.29 -12.75
C GLY A 66 0.47 -8.75 -12.76
N ASN A 67 -0.09 -9.25 -11.67
CA ASN A 67 -0.50 -10.66 -11.55
C ASN A 67 -2.00 -10.86 -11.67
N PHE A 68 -2.82 -9.82 -11.53
CA PHE A 68 -4.27 -9.95 -11.65
C PHE A 68 -4.70 -10.11 -13.11
N ASP A 69 -5.53 -11.12 -13.37
CA ASP A 69 -6.08 -11.35 -14.72
C ASP A 69 -7.33 -10.50 -14.93
N TRP A 70 -7.13 -9.35 -15.56
CA TRP A 70 -8.18 -8.37 -15.84
C TRP A 70 -9.22 -8.85 -16.86
N ALA A 71 -8.89 -9.88 -17.67
CA ALA A 71 -9.78 -10.40 -18.71
C ALA A 71 -10.63 -11.59 -18.25
N ALA A 72 -10.22 -12.32 -17.21
CA ALA A 72 -10.74 -13.65 -16.87
C ALA A 72 -12.27 -13.72 -16.63
N GLN A 73 -12.91 -12.64 -16.15
CA GLN A 73 -14.31 -12.68 -15.77
C GLN A 73 -15.18 -11.61 -16.44
N GLY A 74 -14.67 -10.91 -17.44
CA GLY A 74 -15.39 -9.87 -18.18
C GLY A 74 -15.86 -8.68 -17.33
N LYS A 75 -15.28 -8.48 -16.14
CA LYS A 75 -15.68 -7.40 -15.22
C LYS A 75 -15.02 -6.06 -15.52
N PHE A 76 -13.98 -6.08 -16.32
CA PHE A 76 -13.13 -4.92 -16.60
C PHE A 76 -13.01 -4.72 -18.12
N PRO A 77 -14.14 -4.43 -18.82
CA PRO A 77 -14.12 -4.23 -20.26
C PRO A 77 -13.19 -3.09 -20.67
N GLU A 78 -13.03 -2.07 -19.83
CA GLU A 78 -12.12 -0.94 -20.08
C GLU A 78 -10.65 -1.35 -20.23
N LEU A 79 -10.28 -2.56 -19.80
CA LEU A 79 -8.94 -3.12 -19.93
C LEU A 79 -8.86 -4.27 -20.94
N SER A 80 -9.98 -4.99 -21.16
CA SER A 80 -10.03 -6.22 -21.94
C SER A 80 -10.70 -6.08 -23.31
N GLU A 81 -11.35 -4.96 -23.59
CA GLU A 81 -11.98 -4.64 -24.87
C GLU A 81 -11.27 -3.45 -25.55
N PRO A 82 -11.52 -3.22 -26.87
CA PRO A 82 -10.92 -2.09 -27.59
C PRO A 82 -11.31 -0.74 -26.96
N ASP A 83 -10.33 0.07 -26.66
CA ASP A 83 -10.51 1.43 -26.15
C ASP A 83 -10.50 2.44 -27.31
N GLU A 84 -11.66 2.86 -27.77
CA GLU A 84 -11.78 3.82 -28.86
C GLU A 84 -11.15 5.19 -28.53
N SER A 85 -11.10 5.57 -27.25
CA SER A 85 -10.46 6.81 -26.81
C SER A 85 -8.93 6.76 -26.91
N TYR A 86 -8.38 5.56 -27.08
CA TYR A 86 -6.94 5.33 -27.21
C TYR A 86 -6.60 4.41 -28.38
N HIS A 87 -7.05 4.77 -29.59
CA HIS A 87 -6.74 4.11 -30.86
C HIS A 87 -7.15 2.62 -30.96
N GLY A 88 -8.18 2.20 -30.26
CA GLY A 88 -8.66 0.81 -30.28
C GLY A 88 -7.74 -0.18 -29.55
N VAL A 89 -6.87 0.29 -28.66
CA VAL A 89 -5.96 -0.54 -27.85
C VAL A 89 -6.77 -1.46 -26.93
N VAL A 90 -6.39 -2.72 -26.84
CA VAL A 90 -6.83 -3.68 -25.84
C VAL A 90 -5.71 -3.88 -24.81
N TYR A 91 -5.80 -3.22 -23.68
CA TYR A 91 -4.68 -3.13 -22.72
C TYR A 91 -4.16 -4.50 -22.26
N THR A 92 -5.06 -5.44 -21.97
CA THR A 92 -4.66 -6.81 -21.55
C THR A 92 -3.92 -7.57 -22.63
N ARG A 93 -4.32 -7.41 -23.91
CA ARG A 93 -3.65 -8.05 -25.05
C ARG A 93 -2.32 -7.37 -25.39
N ASP A 94 -2.33 -6.04 -25.43
CA ASP A 94 -1.23 -5.27 -26.03
C ASP A 94 -0.11 -4.97 -25.01
N PHE A 95 -0.44 -4.95 -23.70
CA PHE A 95 0.52 -4.64 -22.62
C PHE A 95 0.63 -5.76 -21.56
N GLY A 96 -0.20 -6.80 -21.63
CA GLY A 96 -0.11 -7.95 -20.75
C GLY A 96 -0.09 -7.55 -19.26
N ARG A 97 0.96 -7.92 -18.55
CA ARG A 97 1.10 -7.66 -17.11
C ARG A 97 1.13 -6.19 -16.72
N THR A 98 1.38 -5.28 -17.64
CA THR A 98 1.39 -3.84 -17.38
C THR A 98 0.11 -3.13 -17.84
N ALA A 99 -0.94 -3.88 -18.18
CA ALA A 99 -2.20 -3.36 -18.70
C ALA A 99 -2.79 -2.24 -17.82
N TYR A 100 -2.94 -2.53 -16.53
CA TYR A 100 -3.53 -1.59 -15.58
C TYR A 100 -2.69 -0.32 -15.43
N ILE A 101 -1.39 -0.47 -15.14
CA ILE A 101 -0.53 0.69 -14.92
C ILE A 101 -0.32 1.52 -16.18
N THR A 102 -0.35 0.88 -17.37
CA THR A 102 -0.30 1.58 -18.64
C THR A 102 -1.55 2.44 -18.83
N LYS A 103 -2.76 1.88 -18.63
CA LYS A 103 -4.01 2.66 -18.73
C LYS A 103 -4.04 3.82 -17.74
N VAL A 104 -3.62 3.60 -16.50
CA VAL A 104 -3.50 4.67 -15.49
C VAL A 104 -2.62 5.81 -16.00
N ARG A 105 -1.49 5.50 -16.63
CA ARG A 105 -0.55 6.53 -17.13
C ARG A 105 -1.04 7.24 -18.38
N VAL A 106 -1.51 6.50 -19.38
CA VAL A 106 -1.79 7.05 -20.70
C VAL A 106 -3.15 7.72 -20.81
N GLN A 107 -4.08 7.42 -19.92
CA GLN A 107 -5.39 8.06 -19.85
C GLN A 107 -5.54 8.89 -18.57
N LEU A 108 -5.66 8.24 -17.41
CA LEU A 108 -6.05 8.93 -16.19
C LEU A 108 -5.02 10.00 -15.78
N MET A 109 -3.74 9.64 -15.75
CA MET A 109 -2.69 10.58 -15.34
C MET A 109 -2.49 11.68 -16.39
N ARG A 110 -2.50 11.33 -17.68
CA ARG A 110 -2.39 12.28 -18.78
C ARG A 110 -3.56 13.26 -18.82
N ASP A 111 -4.79 12.75 -18.73
CA ASP A 111 -5.99 13.55 -19.01
C ASP A 111 -6.43 14.37 -17.77
N MET A 112 -6.26 13.84 -16.57
CA MET A 112 -6.57 14.54 -15.32
C MET A 112 -5.41 15.34 -14.73
N GLY A 113 -4.19 15.10 -15.19
CA GLY A 113 -2.99 15.85 -14.83
C GLY A 113 -2.38 15.60 -13.44
N PRO A 114 -2.63 14.51 -12.69
CA PRO A 114 -2.01 14.26 -11.39
C PRO A 114 -0.55 13.82 -11.56
N VAL A 115 0.28 14.72 -12.09
CA VAL A 115 1.70 14.48 -12.37
C VAL A 115 2.56 15.07 -11.27
N LEU A 116 3.47 14.26 -10.75
CA LEU A 116 4.44 14.70 -9.76
C LEU A 116 5.49 15.61 -10.44
N SER A 117 5.75 16.78 -9.85
CA SER A 117 6.82 17.64 -10.35
C SER A 117 8.20 17.00 -10.11
N PRO A 118 9.20 17.28 -10.96
CA PRO A 118 10.57 16.79 -10.73
C PRO A 118 11.15 17.20 -9.37
N ASN A 119 10.83 18.41 -8.91
CA ASN A 119 11.26 18.89 -7.59
C ASN A 119 10.63 18.09 -6.46
N SER A 120 9.31 17.83 -6.52
CA SER A 120 8.64 16.98 -5.53
C SER A 120 9.18 15.55 -5.56
N ALA A 121 9.46 14.99 -6.73
CA ALA A 121 10.07 13.68 -6.87
C ALA A 121 11.45 13.61 -6.19
N PHE A 122 12.26 14.65 -6.35
CA PHE A 122 13.56 14.77 -5.69
C PHE A 122 13.43 14.84 -4.15
N MET A 123 12.46 15.61 -3.63
CA MET A 123 12.21 15.67 -2.18
C MET A 123 11.82 14.31 -1.61
N PHE A 124 10.95 13.55 -2.30
CA PHE A 124 10.62 12.18 -1.89
C PHE A 124 11.83 11.25 -1.93
N TYR A 125 12.69 11.40 -2.93
CA TYR A 125 13.91 10.61 -3.04
C TYR A 125 14.80 10.79 -1.79
N LEU A 126 14.99 12.04 -1.35
CA LEU A 126 15.73 12.33 -0.11
C LEU A 126 15.07 11.72 1.13
N GLY A 127 13.74 11.79 1.21
CA GLY A 127 12.99 11.18 2.32
C GLY A 127 13.12 9.65 2.36
N ILE A 128 13.08 9.01 1.20
CA ILE A 128 13.17 7.55 1.07
C ILE A 128 14.54 7.02 1.52
N ASP A 129 15.62 7.74 1.31
CA ASP A 129 16.96 7.32 1.73
C ASP A 129 17.05 7.00 3.24
N SER A 130 16.33 7.75 4.07
CA SER A 130 16.30 7.53 5.52
C SER A 130 15.09 6.71 6.01
N LEU A 131 14.20 6.29 5.11
CA LEU A 131 12.90 5.70 5.47
C LEU A 131 13.05 4.48 6.38
N ALA A 132 13.91 3.54 6.04
CA ALA A 132 14.08 2.30 6.81
C ALA A 132 14.52 2.59 8.25
N VAL A 133 15.54 3.42 8.42
CA VAL A 133 16.09 3.78 9.74
C VAL A 133 15.04 4.52 10.58
N ARG A 134 14.28 5.44 9.97
CA ARG A 134 13.22 6.19 10.68
C ARG A 134 12.10 5.26 11.13
N VAL A 135 11.59 4.42 10.23
CA VAL A 135 10.46 3.53 10.52
C VAL A 135 10.84 2.48 11.57
N GLU A 136 12.04 1.91 11.51
CA GLU A 136 12.54 0.99 12.52
C GLU A 136 12.61 1.68 13.90
N ARG A 137 13.19 2.87 13.98
CA ARG A 137 13.24 3.64 15.23
C ARG A 137 11.86 4.03 15.75
N HIS A 138 10.95 4.46 14.88
CA HIS A 138 9.56 4.75 15.28
C HIS A 138 8.87 3.52 15.87
N SER A 139 9.07 2.35 15.25
CA SER A 139 8.48 1.09 15.72
C SER A 139 9.01 0.67 17.08
N GLU A 140 10.32 0.78 17.31
CA GLU A 140 10.94 0.53 18.61
C GLU A 140 10.37 1.47 19.68
N ASN A 141 10.33 2.77 19.39
CA ASN A 141 9.82 3.78 20.33
C ASN A 141 8.32 3.56 20.62
N ALA A 142 7.52 3.22 19.61
CA ALA A 142 6.10 2.94 19.77
C ALA A 142 5.85 1.75 20.71
N LEU A 143 6.63 0.67 20.56
CA LEU A 143 6.52 -0.49 21.44
C LEU A 143 6.90 -0.18 22.89
N VAL A 144 7.97 0.59 23.10
CA VAL A 144 8.38 1.05 24.45
C VAL A 144 7.29 1.90 25.08
N ALA A 145 6.75 2.87 24.35
CA ALA A 145 5.66 3.73 24.82
C ALA A 145 4.39 2.91 25.14
N ALA A 146 4.02 1.97 24.27
CA ALA A 146 2.86 1.12 24.47
C ALA A 146 2.99 0.24 25.73
N LYS A 147 4.15 -0.36 25.97
CA LYS A 147 4.43 -1.15 27.18
C LYS A 147 4.38 -0.30 28.45
N TYR A 148 4.99 0.89 28.41
CA TYR A 148 4.93 1.84 29.53
C TYR A 148 3.50 2.24 29.86
N LEU A 149 2.72 2.61 28.85
CA LEU A 149 1.32 3.02 29.05
C LEU A 149 0.47 1.85 29.54
N ALA A 150 0.67 0.63 29.02
CA ALA A 150 -0.09 -0.56 29.47
C ALA A 150 0.14 -0.89 30.96
N ALA A 151 1.32 -0.54 31.50
CA ALA A 151 1.64 -0.74 32.92
C ALA A 151 1.27 0.47 33.79
N HIS A 152 0.81 1.57 33.22
CA HIS A 152 0.60 2.81 33.97
C HIS A 152 -0.75 2.81 34.71
N PRO A 153 -0.79 3.10 36.02
CA PRO A 153 -2.01 2.93 36.85
C PRO A 153 -3.17 3.88 36.47
N LYS A 154 -2.92 4.92 35.69
CA LYS A 154 -3.94 5.86 35.21
C LYS A 154 -4.43 5.55 33.78
N VAL A 155 -3.93 4.48 33.14
CA VAL A 155 -4.33 4.08 31.80
C VAL A 155 -5.18 2.83 31.89
N GLU A 156 -6.38 2.91 31.39
CA GLU A 156 -7.36 1.82 31.43
C GLU A 156 -7.05 0.74 30.37
N SER A 157 -6.69 1.16 29.15
CA SER A 157 -6.36 0.25 28.06
C SER A 157 -5.41 0.87 27.05
N VAL A 158 -4.66 0.02 26.36
CA VAL A 158 -3.78 0.42 25.25
C VAL A 158 -4.09 -0.48 24.05
N ASN A 159 -4.52 0.11 22.95
CA ASN A 159 -4.69 -0.60 21.69
C ASN A 159 -3.39 -0.50 20.86
N PHE A 160 -2.56 -1.53 20.91
CA PHE A 160 -1.35 -1.63 20.11
C PHE A 160 -1.13 -3.09 19.66
N PRO A 161 -1.04 -3.37 18.34
CA PRO A 161 -1.08 -4.73 17.81
C PRO A 161 0.04 -5.66 18.29
N LEU A 162 1.20 -5.12 18.66
CA LEU A 162 2.35 -5.89 19.12
C LEU A 162 2.46 -6.01 20.67
N LEU A 163 1.44 -5.62 21.41
CA LEU A 163 1.31 -6.05 22.81
C LEU A 163 0.77 -7.49 22.86
N GLU A 164 1.35 -8.32 23.71
CA GLU A 164 0.92 -9.73 23.87
C GLU A 164 -0.55 -9.87 24.30
N SER A 165 -1.09 -8.84 24.95
CA SER A 165 -2.50 -8.76 25.35
C SER A 165 -3.44 -8.38 24.21
N SER A 166 -2.93 -8.01 23.03
CA SER A 166 -3.75 -7.65 21.88
C SER A 166 -4.35 -8.88 21.21
N ASP A 167 -5.63 -8.82 20.86
CA ASP A 167 -6.33 -9.82 20.04
C ASP A 167 -5.74 -9.94 18.63
N GLN A 168 -4.95 -8.96 18.20
CA GLN A 168 -4.29 -8.92 16.90
C GLN A 168 -2.81 -9.33 16.93
N TYR A 169 -2.30 -9.74 18.10
CA TYR A 169 -0.88 -10.00 18.28
C TYR A 169 -0.32 -11.03 17.30
N GLU A 170 -0.98 -12.16 17.14
CA GLU A 170 -0.52 -13.20 16.21
C GLU A 170 -0.57 -12.76 14.75
N LEU A 171 -1.59 -11.98 14.39
CA LEU A 171 -1.70 -11.42 13.05
C LEU A 171 -0.62 -10.36 12.79
N ALA A 172 -0.34 -9.53 13.79
CA ALA A 172 0.72 -8.53 13.73
C ALA A 172 2.10 -9.20 13.58
N LYS A 173 2.39 -10.26 14.32
CA LYS A 173 3.62 -11.04 14.17
C LYS A 173 3.79 -11.63 12.76
N LYS A 174 2.70 -12.05 12.14
CA LYS A 174 2.72 -12.58 10.77
C LYS A 174 3.13 -11.51 9.76
N TYR A 175 2.52 -10.33 9.83
CA TYR A 175 2.64 -9.30 8.79
C TYR A 175 3.64 -8.19 9.11
N LEU A 176 3.77 -7.81 10.38
CA LEU A 176 4.57 -6.67 10.83
C LEU A 176 5.85 -7.13 11.55
N LYS A 177 6.64 -7.96 10.88
CA LYS A 177 7.84 -8.61 11.44
C LYS A 177 8.91 -7.63 11.92
N LYS A 178 8.94 -6.41 11.36
CA LYS A 178 9.91 -5.37 11.72
C LYS A 178 9.36 -4.33 12.71
N GLY A 179 8.15 -4.52 13.20
CA GLY A 179 7.53 -3.61 14.15
C GLY A 179 6.25 -2.96 13.62
N CYS A 180 5.71 -2.05 14.43
CA CYS A 180 4.50 -1.28 14.14
C CYS A 180 4.66 0.14 14.72
N CYS A 181 4.23 1.16 13.98
CA CYS A 181 4.22 2.55 14.43
C CYS A 181 3.00 3.31 13.88
#